data_ff18c295d5a02f1a8bba89fcda82a948
#
_entry.id   ff18c295d5a02f1a8bba89fcda82a948
#
_cell.length_a   1.000
_cell.length_b   1.000
_cell.length_c   1.000
_cell.angle_alpha   90.00
_cell.angle_beta   90.00
_cell.angle_gamma   90.00
#
_symmetry.space_group_name_H-M   'P 1'
#
loop_
_entity.id
_entity.type
_entity.pdbx_description
1 polymer ?
#
loop_
_entity_poly.entity_id
_entity_poly.type
_entity_poly.pdbx_seq_one_letter_code
_entity_poly.pdbx_strand_id
1 'polypeptide(L)'
;MIPDLPPIEHDQRLARLRASMKSLLVDSFITSDSASLRWLSGFTGSAGKLLVNDAATYLLTDGRYAEQAEKQTQSTQIEVFVGGLDHQKDLIADH
;
A
#
# COMPACT_ATOMS: atom_id res chain seq x y z
N MET A 1 -9.10 -7.01 -23.91
CA MET A 1 -9.45 -6.71 -22.53
C MET A 1 -10.84 -7.24 -22.24
N ILE A 2 -11.05 -7.79 -21.12
CA ILE A 2 -12.37 -8.23 -20.70
C ILE A 2 -12.99 -7.09 -19.90
N PRO A 3 -13.94 -6.37 -20.46
CA PRO A 3 -14.48 -5.20 -19.77
C PRO A 3 -15.29 -5.55 -18.53
N ASP A 4 -15.63 -6.82 -18.39
CA ASP A 4 -16.45 -7.27 -17.28
C ASP A 4 -15.63 -7.81 -16.11
N LEU A 5 -14.30 -7.72 -16.21
CA LEU A 5 -13.47 -8.09 -15.08
C LEU A 5 -13.83 -7.18 -13.90
N PRO A 6 -14.18 -7.77 -12.76
CA PRO A 6 -14.43 -6.94 -11.59
C PRO A 6 -13.20 -6.11 -11.27
N PRO A 7 -13.38 -4.92 -10.70
CA PRO A 7 -12.24 -4.13 -10.26
C PRO A 7 -11.34 -5.00 -9.38
N ILE A 8 -10.06 -4.80 -9.50
CA ILE A 8 -9.13 -5.51 -8.63
C ILE A 8 -9.45 -5.10 -7.20
N GLU A 9 -9.75 -6.08 -6.38
CA GLU A 9 -10.18 -5.82 -5.03
C GLU A 9 -9.00 -5.78 -4.09
N HIS A 10 -8.27 -4.66 -4.15
CA HIS A 10 -7.08 -4.48 -3.33
C HIS A 10 -7.42 -4.53 -1.83
N ASP A 11 -8.55 -3.97 -1.45
CA ASP A 11 -8.96 -4.00 -0.04
C ASP A 11 -9.21 -5.43 0.45
N GLN A 12 -9.70 -6.31 -0.40
CA GLN A 12 -9.85 -7.73 -0.04
C GLN A 12 -8.51 -8.42 0.12
N ARG A 13 -7.56 -8.10 -0.75
CA ARG A 13 -6.20 -8.65 -0.63
C ARG A 13 -5.54 -8.19 0.65
N LEU A 14 -5.73 -6.93 0.99
CA LEU A 14 -5.21 -6.37 2.23
C LEU A 14 -5.87 -7.00 3.45
N ALA A 15 -7.16 -7.28 3.39
CA ALA A 15 -7.86 -7.98 4.46
C ALA A 15 -7.30 -9.39 4.67
N ARG A 16 -7.00 -10.11 3.59
CA ARG A 16 -6.38 -11.42 3.67
C ARG A 16 -4.98 -11.34 4.26
N LEU A 17 -4.22 -10.33 3.88
CA LEU A 17 -2.89 -10.11 4.45
C LEU A 17 -2.99 -9.87 5.94
N ARG A 18 -3.93 -9.03 6.38
CA ARG A 18 -4.12 -8.77 7.81
C ARG A 18 -4.51 -10.02 8.57
N ALA A 19 -5.34 -10.87 7.99
CA ALA A 19 -5.70 -12.14 8.62
C ALA A 19 -4.48 -13.04 8.79
N SER A 20 -3.61 -13.09 7.80
CA SER A 20 -2.36 -13.85 7.89
C SER A 20 -1.42 -13.27 8.93
N MET A 21 -1.30 -11.95 8.99
CA MET A 21 -0.50 -11.25 10.00
C MET A 21 -0.96 -11.61 11.40
N LYS A 22 -2.26 -11.58 11.62
CA LYS A 22 -2.84 -11.91 12.92
C LYS A 22 -2.55 -13.37 13.29
N SER A 23 -2.69 -14.27 12.36
CA SER A 23 -2.40 -15.70 12.55
C SER A 23 -0.94 -15.93 12.90
N LEU A 24 -0.03 -15.13 12.34
CA LEU A 24 1.41 -15.24 12.57
C LEU A 24 1.91 -14.35 13.71
N LEU A 25 1.01 -13.64 14.39
CA LEU A 25 1.33 -12.70 15.48
C LEU A 25 2.27 -11.58 15.01
N VAL A 26 2.04 -11.09 13.79
CA VAL A 26 2.81 -9.99 13.20
C VAL A 26 1.96 -8.72 13.27
N ASP A 27 2.51 -7.65 13.81
CA ASP A 27 1.79 -6.40 14.01
C ASP A 27 1.77 -5.49 12.79
N SER A 28 2.80 -5.57 11.96
CA SER A 28 2.89 -4.76 10.77
C SER A 28 3.66 -5.48 9.68
N PHE A 29 3.37 -5.06 8.45
CA PHE A 29 4.02 -5.60 7.26
C PHE A 29 4.45 -4.43 6.39
N ILE A 30 5.67 -4.48 5.89
CA ILE A 30 6.17 -3.45 4.98
C ILE A 30 6.84 -4.11 3.79
N THR A 31 6.60 -3.56 2.60
CA THR A 31 7.25 -4.04 1.39
C THR A 31 7.61 -2.88 0.47
N SER A 32 8.72 -3.00 -0.21
CA SER A 32 9.13 -2.10 -1.29
C SER A 32 9.21 -2.83 -2.63
N ASP A 33 8.84 -4.10 -2.65
CA ASP A 33 8.85 -4.91 -3.86
C ASP A 33 7.76 -4.44 -4.82
N SER A 34 8.12 -4.13 -6.07
CA SER A 34 7.19 -3.56 -7.03
C SER A 34 6.03 -4.48 -7.37
N ALA A 35 6.28 -5.79 -7.44
CA ALA A 35 5.20 -6.74 -7.71
C ALA A 35 4.19 -6.79 -6.57
N SER A 36 4.68 -6.78 -5.31
CA SER A 36 3.82 -6.76 -4.14
C SER A 36 3.04 -5.45 -4.03
N LEU A 37 3.70 -4.33 -4.33
CA LEU A 37 3.03 -3.02 -4.34
C LEU A 37 1.87 -3.00 -5.31
N ARG A 38 2.08 -3.49 -6.53
CA ARG A 38 1.02 -3.56 -7.54
C ARG A 38 -0.09 -4.50 -7.09
N TRP A 39 0.27 -5.66 -6.57
CA TRP A 39 -0.70 -6.66 -6.14
C TRP A 39 -1.60 -6.16 -5.01
N LEU A 40 -1.01 -5.49 -4.02
CA LEU A 40 -1.73 -5.07 -2.82
C LEU A 40 -2.37 -3.70 -2.95
N SER A 41 -1.79 -2.79 -3.72
CA SER A 41 -2.26 -1.40 -3.76
C SER A 41 -2.65 -0.90 -5.14
N GLY A 42 -2.22 -1.56 -6.19
CA GLY A 42 -2.40 -1.06 -7.55
C GLY A 42 -1.37 -0.03 -7.98
N PHE A 43 -0.48 0.35 -7.10
CA PHE A 43 0.53 1.35 -7.42
C PHE A 43 1.63 0.77 -8.30
N THR A 44 1.94 1.44 -9.40
CA THR A 44 2.91 0.97 -10.38
C THR A 44 4.15 1.86 -10.51
N GLY A 45 4.29 2.85 -9.63
CA GLY A 45 5.47 3.71 -9.62
C GLY A 45 6.73 2.94 -9.21
N SER A 46 7.90 3.46 -9.58
CA SER A 46 9.16 2.78 -9.32
C SER A 46 9.74 3.08 -7.92
N ALA A 47 9.15 4.00 -7.19
CA ALA A 47 9.60 4.34 -5.84
C ALA A 47 8.41 4.39 -4.90
N GLY A 48 8.31 3.40 -4.04
CA GLY A 48 7.23 3.35 -3.07
C GLY A 48 7.42 2.23 -2.07
N LYS A 49 6.73 2.36 -0.97
CA LYS A 49 6.64 1.34 0.07
C LYS A 49 5.22 1.23 0.54
N LEU A 50 4.82 0.03 0.91
CA LEU A 50 3.51 -0.19 1.49
C LEU A 50 3.68 -0.63 2.93
N LEU A 51 3.02 0.06 3.83
CA LEU A 51 2.99 -0.28 5.25
C LEU A 51 1.57 -0.66 5.62
N VAL A 52 1.42 -1.87 6.15
CA VAL A 52 0.11 -2.41 6.55
C VAL A 52 0.16 -2.75 8.02
N ASN A 53 -0.81 -2.24 8.78
CA ASN A 53 -1.01 -2.64 10.16
C ASN A 53 -2.50 -2.95 10.38
N ASP A 54 -2.87 -3.27 11.61
CA ASP A 54 -4.26 -3.62 11.93
C ASP A 54 -5.25 -2.50 11.65
N ALA A 55 -4.81 -1.27 11.75
CA ALA A 55 -5.70 -0.11 11.69
C ALA A 55 -5.75 0.51 10.30
N ALA A 56 -4.67 0.46 9.52
CA ALA A 56 -4.59 1.23 8.28
C ALA A 56 -3.55 0.65 7.33
N THR A 57 -3.61 1.13 6.09
CA THR A 57 -2.64 0.83 5.06
C THR A 57 -2.13 2.16 4.50
N TYR A 58 -0.82 2.30 4.42
CA TYR A 58 -0.18 3.51 3.94
C TYR A 58 0.68 3.19 2.72
N LEU A 59 0.51 3.97 1.66
CA LEU A 59 1.41 3.95 0.52
C LEU A 59 2.34 5.14 0.65
N LEU A 60 3.62 4.86 0.83
CA LEU A 60 4.65 5.88 1.00
C LEU A 60 5.41 6.03 -0.30
N THR A 61 5.44 7.24 -0.84
CA THR A 61 6.15 7.52 -2.08
C THR A 61 6.72 8.94 -2.03
N ASP A 62 7.48 9.33 -3.04
CA ASP A 62 8.00 10.68 -3.12
C ASP A 62 7.13 11.57 -4.01
N GLY A 63 7.45 12.87 -4.06
CA GLY A 63 6.65 13.84 -4.77
C GLY A 63 6.48 13.58 -6.26
N ARG A 64 7.41 12.83 -6.88
CA ARG A 64 7.31 12.51 -8.30
C ARG A 64 6.09 11.66 -8.62
N TYR A 65 5.65 10.87 -7.65
CA TYR A 65 4.56 9.90 -7.84
C TYR A 65 3.29 10.26 -7.08
N ALA A 66 3.22 11.43 -6.46
CA ALA A 66 2.10 11.81 -5.61
C ALA A 66 0.76 11.69 -6.34
N GLU A 67 0.67 12.29 -7.52
CA GLU A 67 -0.56 12.27 -8.30
C GLU A 67 -0.92 10.86 -8.77
N GLN A 68 0.08 10.13 -9.27
CA GLN A 68 -0.12 8.75 -9.71
C GLN A 68 -0.60 7.87 -8.56
N ALA A 69 0.02 8.00 -7.39
CA ALA A 69 -0.36 7.22 -6.22
C ALA A 69 -1.80 7.48 -5.81
N GLU A 70 -2.21 8.74 -5.77
CA GLU A 70 -3.58 9.08 -5.42
C GLU A 70 -4.59 8.54 -6.42
N LYS A 71 -4.30 8.66 -7.70
CA LYS A 71 -5.20 8.13 -8.74
C LYS A 71 -5.32 6.62 -8.67
N GLN A 72 -4.21 5.94 -8.47
CA GLN A 72 -4.21 4.47 -8.50
C GLN A 72 -4.82 3.86 -7.25
N THR A 73 -4.89 4.59 -6.16
CA THR A 73 -5.44 4.08 -4.90
C THR A 73 -6.78 4.71 -4.51
N GLN A 74 -7.37 5.56 -5.36
CA GLN A 74 -8.56 6.33 -4.98
C GLN A 74 -9.80 5.48 -4.71
N SER A 75 -9.86 4.26 -5.24
CA SER A 75 -10.97 3.35 -4.98
C SER A 75 -10.71 2.42 -3.79
N THR A 76 -9.61 2.61 -3.09
CA THR A 76 -9.21 1.80 -1.95
C THR A 76 -9.22 2.63 -0.67
N GLN A 77 -9.00 1.94 0.46
CA GLN A 77 -8.85 2.61 1.76
C GLN A 77 -7.39 2.90 2.10
N ILE A 78 -6.53 2.91 1.10
CA ILE A 78 -5.11 3.17 1.31
C ILE A 78 -4.87 4.67 1.43
N GLU A 79 -4.14 5.06 2.46
CA GLU A 79 -3.70 6.44 2.63
C GLU A 79 -2.38 6.66 1.95
N VAL A 80 -2.28 7.71 1.13
CA VAL A 80 -1.04 8.06 0.44
C VAL A 80 -0.26 9.04 1.29
N PHE A 81 0.99 8.70 1.55
CA PHE A 81 1.92 9.55 2.29
C PHE A 81 3.06 9.93 1.35
N VAL A 82 3.22 11.23 1.11
CA VAL A 82 4.25 11.74 0.21
C VAL A 82 5.35 12.43 1.01
N GLY A 83 6.58 11.97 0.83
CA GLY A 83 7.71 12.55 1.53
C GLY A 83 9.01 11.88 1.13
N GLY A 84 10.12 12.48 1.53
CA GLY A 84 11.43 11.89 1.33
C GLY A 84 11.66 10.70 2.27
N LEU A 85 12.82 10.07 2.12
CA LEU A 85 13.15 8.88 2.90
C LEU A 85 13.09 9.11 4.40
N ASP A 86 13.49 10.29 4.87
CA ASP A 86 13.47 10.59 6.30
C ASP A 86 12.04 10.65 6.83
N HIS A 87 11.13 11.28 6.10
CA HIS A 87 9.71 11.30 6.45
C HIS A 87 9.12 9.91 6.46
N GLN A 88 9.49 9.08 5.49
CA GLN A 88 9.01 7.72 5.42
C GLN A 88 9.48 6.91 6.63
N LYS A 89 10.72 7.07 7.03
CA LYS A 89 11.27 6.40 8.21
C LYS A 89 10.53 6.82 9.48
N ASP A 90 10.24 8.10 9.62
CA ASP A 90 9.50 8.61 10.77
C ASP A 90 8.10 8.00 10.82
N LEU A 91 7.41 7.93 9.70
CA LEU A 91 6.09 7.34 9.64
C LEU A 91 6.13 5.85 10.03
N ILE A 92 7.11 5.12 9.52
CA ILE A 92 7.26 3.70 9.83
C ILE A 92 7.53 3.50 11.32
N ALA A 93 8.36 4.35 11.92
CA ALA A 93 8.67 4.25 13.34
C ALA A 93 7.44 4.52 14.22
N ASP A 94 6.54 5.41 13.77
CA ASP A 94 5.34 5.78 14.52
C ASP A 94 4.21 4.76 14.35
N HIS A 95 4.29 3.91 13.39
CA HIS A 95 3.23 2.94 13.06
C HIS A 95 3.76 1.53 12.99
#